data_294a9b5559b013ccfc30ef7a8fe8e692
#
_entry.id   294a9b5559b013ccfc30ef7a8fe8e692
#
_cell.length_a   1.000
_cell.length_b   1.000
_cell.length_c   1.000
_cell.angle_alpha   90.00
_cell.angle_beta   90.00
_cell.angle_gamma   90.00
#
_symmetry.space_group_name_H-M   'P 1'
#
loop_
_entity.id
_entity.type
_entity.pdbx_description
1 polymer ?
#
loop_
_entity_poly.entity_id
_entity_poly.type
_entity_poly.pdbx_seq_one_letter_code
_entity_poly.pdbx_strand_id
1 'polypeptide(L)'
;MTAKILGSLALFMVASVAQAKGLIMTPPVSSFLITQKFVCQASNNHPTKTAQITVQVVDFNGEVIQEKSVDLAPLASTWTTPLDGGVLNPDLPARCIIKSTNVGSKRLAGTAAIWVDFHVQLAVPAVAVPQ
;
A
#
# COMPACT_ATOMS: atom_id res chain seq x y z
N MET A 1 -27.00 30.09 13.85
CA MET A 1 -25.71 30.38 13.22
C MET A 1 -24.63 29.39 13.57
N THR A 2 -24.48 29.03 14.80
CA THR A 2 -23.52 28.00 15.24
C THR A 2 -23.79 26.62 14.60
N ALA A 3 -25.04 26.26 14.39
CA ALA A 3 -25.41 25.01 13.75
C ALA A 3 -24.94 24.90 12.30
N LYS A 4 -24.92 26.01 11.56
CA LYS A 4 -24.42 26.04 10.18
C LYS A 4 -22.92 25.82 10.10
N ILE A 5 -22.16 26.36 11.05
CA ILE A 5 -20.72 26.21 11.11
C ILE A 5 -20.36 24.76 11.41
N LEU A 6 -21.06 24.13 12.34
CA LEU A 6 -20.87 22.72 12.67
C LEU A 6 -21.20 21.80 11.49
N GLY A 7 -22.27 22.12 10.76
CA GLY A 7 -22.62 21.38 9.57
C GLY A 7 -21.55 21.45 8.48
N SER A 8 -20.95 22.63 8.28
CA SER A 8 -19.88 22.80 7.32
C SER A 8 -18.63 22.01 7.69
N LEU A 9 -18.26 21.98 8.96
CA LEU A 9 -17.12 21.20 9.45
C LEU A 9 -17.35 19.69 9.26
N ALA A 10 -18.54 19.21 9.54
CA ALA A 10 -18.88 17.79 9.34
C ALA A 10 -18.78 17.40 7.87
N LEU A 11 -19.28 18.23 6.97
CA LEU A 11 -19.17 18.02 5.53
C LEU A 11 -17.72 18.01 5.07
N PHE A 12 -16.89 18.89 5.57
CA PHE A 12 -15.48 18.95 5.23
C PHE A 12 -14.76 17.67 5.65
N MET A 13 -15.03 17.15 6.85
CA MET A 13 -14.44 15.90 7.32
C MET A 13 -14.86 14.70 6.48
N VAL A 14 -16.13 14.64 6.08
CA VAL A 14 -16.62 13.57 5.19
C VAL A 14 -15.92 13.65 3.84
N ALA A 15 -15.74 14.85 3.28
CA ALA A 15 -15.05 15.03 2.02
C ALA A 15 -13.57 14.60 2.08
N SER A 16 -12.90 14.77 3.23
CA SER A 16 -11.51 14.37 3.40
C SER A 16 -11.30 12.85 3.49
N VAL A 17 -12.38 12.08 3.66
CA VAL A 17 -12.36 10.62 3.70
C VAL A 17 -12.78 10.04 2.34
N ALA A 18 -12.44 10.73 1.25
CA ALA A 18 -12.72 10.25 -0.09
C ALA A 18 -12.10 8.87 -0.30
N GLN A 19 -12.89 7.95 -0.82
CA GLN A 19 -12.43 6.59 -1.03
C GLN A 19 -11.46 6.50 -2.20
N ALA A 20 -10.54 5.57 -2.12
CA ALA A 20 -9.64 5.26 -3.22
C ALA A 20 -10.44 4.73 -4.42
N LYS A 21 -10.07 5.15 -5.62
CA LYS A 21 -10.62 4.61 -6.86
C LYS A 21 -10.13 3.19 -7.09
N GLY A 22 -8.86 2.93 -6.77
CA GLY A 22 -8.26 1.61 -6.85
C GLY A 22 -7.72 1.18 -5.48
N LEU A 23 -7.94 -0.08 -5.13
CA LEU A 23 -7.43 -0.67 -3.91
C LEU A 23 -7.07 -2.13 -4.18
N ILE A 24 -5.81 -2.47 -3.95
CA ILE A 24 -5.32 -3.83 -4.01
C ILE A 24 -4.56 -4.15 -2.72
N MET A 25 -4.53 -5.43 -2.35
CA MET A 25 -3.94 -5.87 -1.09
C MET A 25 -3.29 -7.23 -1.28
N THR A 26 -2.13 -7.44 -0.67
CA THR A 26 -1.51 -8.74 -0.66
C THR A 26 -2.03 -9.60 0.50
N PRO A 27 -1.95 -10.93 0.39
CA PRO A 27 -2.05 -11.79 1.56
C PRO A 27 -0.96 -11.45 2.58
N PRO A 28 -1.17 -11.79 3.87
CA PRO A 28 -0.12 -11.61 4.87
C PRO A 28 1.09 -12.49 4.57
N VAL A 29 2.29 -11.93 4.78
CA VAL A 29 3.56 -12.63 4.58
C VAL A 29 4.42 -12.43 5.81
N SER A 30 5.02 -13.50 6.31
CA SER A 30 5.90 -13.46 7.47
C SER A 30 7.37 -13.49 7.06
N SER A 31 8.16 -12.65 7.72
CA SER A 31 9.60 -12.63 7.61
C SER A 31 10.18 -13.33 8.84
N PHE A 32 10.67 -14.54 8.69
CA PHE A 32 11.08 -15.39 9.81
C PHE A 32 12.47 -15.09 10.36
N LEU A 33 13.31 -14.38 9.60
CA LEU A 33 14.69 -14.12 9.98
C LEU A 33 14.96 -12.62 10.00
N ILE A 34 15.80 -12.16 10.94
CA ILE A 34 16.23 -10.77 11.04
C ILE A 34 16.94 -10.33 9.75
N THR A 35 17.63 -11.24 9.09
CA THR A 35 18.34 -10.96 7.84
C THR A 35 17.41 -10.80 6.64
N GLN A 36 16.16 -11.20 6.77
CA GLN A 36 15.16 -11.02 5.72
C GLN A 36 14.58 -9.61 5.77
N LYS A 37 14.32 -9.05 4.60
CA LYS A 37 13.72 -7.73 4.48
C LYS A 37 12.38 -7.82 3.79
N PHE A 38 11.42 -7.09 4.29
CA PHE A 38 10.08 -7.00 3.72
C PHE A 38 9.97 -5.75 2.84
N VAL A 39 9.48 -5.94 1.62
CA VAL A 39 9.34 -4.86 0.63
C VAL A 39 7.96 -4.95 0.00
N CYS A 40 7.29 -3.81 -0.14
CA CYS A 40 6.09 -3.68 -0.94
C CYS A 40 6.45 -3.03 -2.28
N GLN A 41 6.01 -3.64 -3.36
CA GLN A 41 6.17 -3.12 -4.71
C GLN A 41 4.81 -2.77 -5.27
N ALA A 42 4.74 -1.65 -6.00
CA ALA A 42 3.53 -1.22 -6.69
C ALA A 42 3.85 -0.81 -8.11
N SER A 43 2.95 -1.07 -9.03
CA SER A 43 3.09 -0.72 -10.44
C SER A 43 1.82 -0.05 -10.95
N ASN A 44 2.03 0.94 -11.80
CA ASN A 44 0.97 1.56 -12.58
C ASN A 44 0.93 0.91 -13.96
N ASN A 45 -0.07 0.08 -14.20
CA ASN A 45 -0.23 -0.61 -15.49
C ASN A 45 -1.13 0.14 -16.46
N HIS A 46 -1.48 1.38 -16.15
CA HIS A 46 -2.20 2.22 -17.10
C HIS A 46 -1.26 2.65 -18.23
N PRO A 47 -1.67 2.52 -19.49
CA PRO A 47 -0.77 2.81 -20.61
C PRO A 47 -0.48 4.30 -20.81
N THR A 48 -1.34 5.21 -20.34
CA THR A 48 -1.21 6.64 -20.63
C THR A 48 -1.38 7.56 -19.44
N LYS A 49 -1.92 7.06 -18.32
CA LYS A 49 -2.30 7.92 -17.17
C LYS A 49 -1.31 7.75 -16.03
N THR A 50 -0.83 8.88 -15.49
CA THR A 50 -0.05 8.88 -14.26
C THR A 50 -0.96 8.52 -13.08
N ALA A 51 -0.52 7.60 -12.23
CA ALA A 51 -1.28 7.14 -11.07
C ALA A 51 -0.77 7.80 -9.80
N GLN A 52 -1.70 8.33 -9.01
CA GLN A 52 -1.42 8.81 -7.67
C GLN A 52 -1.57 7.62 -6.72
N ILE A 53 -0.44 7.10 -6.24
CA ILE A 53 -0.40 5.83 -5.52
C ILE A 53 0.10 6.05 -4.09
N THR A 54 -0.54 5.38 -3.15
CA THR A 54 -0.06 5.25 -1.77
C THR A 54 0.17 3.78 -1.50
N VAL A 55 1.40 3.44 -1.09
CA VAL A 55 1.80 2.09 -0.70
C VAL A 55 1.99 2.06 0.79
N GLN A 56 1.32 1.14 1.46
CA GLN A 56 1.40 0.97 2.92
C GLN A 56 1.89 -0.42 3.26
N VAL A 57 2.81 -0.49 4.21
CA VAL A 57 3.15 -1.72 4.93
C VAL A 57 2.33 -1.74 6.20
N VAL A 58 1.52 -2.77 6.37
CA VAL A 58 0.59 -2.90 7.49
C VAL A 58 0.95 -4.16 8.27
N ASP A 59 1.07 -4.04 9.58
CA ASP A 59 1.43 -5.14 10.45
C ASP A 59 0.21 -6.04 10.76
N PHE A 60 0.45 -7.06 11.57
CA PHE A 60 -0.58 -8.00 11.99
C PHE A 60 -1.75 -7.33 12.72
N ASN A 61 -1.49 -6.25 13.43
CA ASN A 61 -2.53 -5.52 14.18
C ASN A 61 -3.28 -4.48 13.33
N GLY A 62 -2.95 -4.36 12.06
CA GLY A 62 -3.55 -3.37 11.19
C GLY A 62 -2.91 -1.99 11.27
N GLU A 63 -1.77 -1.86 11.94
CA GLU A 63 -1.05 -0.61 12.01
C GLU A 63 -0.20 -0.39 10.76
N VAL A 64 -0.24 0.83 10.24
CA VAL A 64 0.63 1.24 9.14
C VAL A 64 2.02 1.51 9.71
N ILE A 65 2.98 0.66 9.34
CA ILE A 65 4.37 0.78 9.79
C ILE A 65 5.15 1.70 8.87
N GLN A 66 4.86 1.66 7.59
CA GLN A 66 5.54 2.47 6.58
C GLN A 66 4.54 2.87 5.51
N GLU A 67 4.69 4.08 5.00
CA GLU A 67 3.82 4.61 3.95
C GLU A 67 4.66 5.41 2.96
N LYS A 68 4.36 5.23 1.68
CA LYS A 68 4.99 5.98 0.60
C LYS A 68 3.91 6.42 -0.38
N SER A 69 3.84 7.72 -0.64
CA SER A 69 2.96 8.29 -1.66
C SER A 69 3.81 8.79 -2.82
N VAL A 70 3.41 8.47 -4.03
CA VAL A 70 4.17 8.79 -5.23
C VAL A 70 3.24 8.90 -6.43
N ASP A 71 3.60 9.76 -7.37
CA ASP A 71 2.97 9.82 -8.68
C ASP A 71 3.78 8.93 -9.62
N LEU A 72 3.20 7.81 -10.03
CA LEU A 72 3.84 6.87 -10.95
C LEU A 72 3.43 7.15 -12.37
N ALA A 73 4.42 7.40 -13.22
CA ALA A 73 4.24 7.50 -14.66
C ALA A 73 3.61 6.22 -15.22
N PRO A 74 2.99 6.28 -16.41
CA PRO A 74 2.47 5.08 -17.06
C PRO A 74 3.53 3.98 -17.15
N LEU A 75 3.14 2.77 -16.79
CA LEU A 75 3.97 1.56 -16.82
C LEU A 75 5.18 1.59 -15.86
N ALA A 76 5.25 2.54 -14.95
CA ALA A 76 6.31 2.63 -13.96
C ALA A 76 5.99 1.84 -12.69
N SER A 77 7.03 1.53 -11.94
CA SER A 77 6.95 0.81 -10.67
C SER A 77 7.72 1.54 -9.57
N THR A 78 7.35 1.27 -8.33
CA THR A 78 8.06 1.74 -7.15
C THR A 78 8.05 0.66 -6.08
N TRP A 79 8.93 0.78 -5.10
CA TRP A 79 8.92 -0.07 -3.92
C TRP A 79 9.18 0.76 -2.66
N THR A 80 8.73 0.21 -1.53
CA THR A 80 9.02 0.79 -0.22
C THR A 80 10.47 0.53 0.17
N THR A 81 10.98 1.31 1.10
CA THR A 81 12.29 1.02 1.70
C THR A 81 12.24 -0.34 2.38
N PRO A 82 13.23 -1.23 2.16
CA PRO A 82 13.24 -2.53 2.80
C PRO A 82 13.21 -2.41 4.32
N LEU A 83 12.33 -3.18 4.96
CA LEU A 83 12.19 -3.25 6.42
C LEU A 83 12.78 -4.54 6.94
N ASP A 84 13.62 -4.44 7.97
CA ASP A 84 14.20 -5.61 8.63
C ASP A 84 13.11 -6.42 9.33
N GLY A 85 13.26 -7.75 9.31
CA GLY A 85 12.33 -8.65 9.97
C GLY A 85 12.14 -8.37 11.47
N GLY A 86 13.16 -7.84 12.13
CA GLY A 86 13.07 -7.43 13.53
C GLY A 86 12.10 -6.28 13.78
N VAL A 87 11.92 -5.38 12.79
CA VAL A 87 10.97 -4.27 12.89
C VAL A 87 9.54 -4.77 12.78
N LEU A 88 9.32 -5.80 11.97
CA LEU A 88 8.00 -6.33 11.68
C LEU A 88 7.55 -7.41 12.67
N ASN A 89 8.39 -7.77 13.65
CA ASN A 89 8.18 -8.95 14.48
C ASN A 89 8.13 -10.22 13.61
N PRO A 90 9.23 -10.99 13.50
CA PRO A 90 9.34 -12.07 12.53
C PRO A 90 8.29 -13.17 12.66
N ASP A 91 7.63 -13.26 13.82
CA ASP A 91 6.58 -14.27 14.04
C ASP A 91 5.19 -13.81 13.58
N LEU A 92 5.05 -12.55 13.17
CA LEU A 92 3.76 -11.99 12.78
C LEU A 92 3.78 -11.53 11.32
N PRO A 93 2.72 -11.86 10.57
CA PRO A 93 2.66 -11.49 9.16
C PRO A 93 2.42 -9.99 8.97
N ALA A 94 2.92 -9.49 7.85
CA ALA A 94 2.63 -8.14 7.36
C ALA A 94 2.08 -8.24 5.94
N ARG A 95 1.45 -7.19 5.48
CA ARG A 95 0.90 -7.13 4.13
C ARG A 95 1.13 -5.77 3.49
N CYS A 96 0.97 -5.72 2.18
CA CYS A 96 0.99 -4.48 1.42
C CYS A 96 -0.44 -4.07 1.08
N ILE A 97 -0.74 -2.79 1.25
CA ILE A 97 -1.97 -2.17 0.78
C ILE A 97 -1.56 -1.08 -0.21
N ILE A 98 -2.14 -1.13 -1.41
CA ILE A 98 -1.83 -0.19 -2.47
C ILE A 98 -3.14 0.48 -2.88
N LYS A 99 -3.16 1.81 -2.80
CA LYS A 99 -4.33 2.64 -3.09
C LYS A 99 -4.00 3.62 -4.20
N SER A 100 -4.99 3.94 -5.03
CA SER A 100 -4.90 5.04 -5.97
C SER A 100 -6.17 5.86 -5.93
N THR A 101 -6.02 7.19 -5.99
CA THR A 101 -7.16 8.12 -6.03
C THR A 101 -7.72 8.29 -7.44
N ASN A 102 -6.95 7.94 -8.47
CA ASN A 102 -7.31 8.27 -9.84
C ASN A 102 -7.21 7.10 -10.83
N VAL A 103 -6.71 5.95 -10.41
CA VAL A 103 -6.58 4.76 -11.26
C VAL A 103 -7.26 3.59 -10.59
N GLY A 104 -8.05 2.85 -11.35
CA GLY A 104 -8.80 1.70 -10.83
C GLY A 104 -7.92 0.48 -10.57
N SER A 105 -8.43 -0.45 -9.76
CA SER A 105 -7.69 -1.65 -9.33
C SER A 105 -7.19 -2.50 -10.49
N LYS A 106 -7.90 -2.53 -11.60
CA LYS A 106 -7.49 -3.30 -12.79
C LYS A 106 -6.21 -2.80 -13.44
N ARG A 107 -5.82 -1.56 -13.15
CA ARG A 107 -4.62 -0.92 -13.68
C ARG A 107 -3.51 -0.80 -12.64
N LEU A 108 -3.69 -1.41 -11.50
CA LEU A 108 -2.69 -1.49 -10.44
C LEU A 108 -2.19 -2.91 -10.30
N ALA A 109 -0.92 -3.04 -10.03
CA ALA A 109 -0.34 -4.31 -9.61
C ALA A 109 0.53 -4.07 -8.38
N GLY A 110 0.71 -5.09 -7.59
CA GLY A 110 1.53 -4.99 -6.40
C GLY A 110 1.98 -6.35 -5.91
N THR A 111 3.04 -6.33 -5.12
CA THR A 111 3.66 -7.55 -4.60
C THR A 111 4.22 -7.27 -3.21
N ALA A 112 3.99 -8.19 -2.29
CA ALA A 112 4.75 -8.26 -1.05
C ALA A 112 5.92 -9.22 -1.28
N ALA A 113 7.13 -8.77 -1.01
CA ALA A 113 8.33 -9.56 -1.26
C ALA A 113 9.21 -9.66 -0.01
N ILE A 114 9.82 -10.81 0.15
CA ILE A 114 10.87 -11.05 1.14
C ILE A 114 12.21 -11.10 0.40
N TRP A 115 13.12 -10.25 0.80
CA TRP A 115 14.45 -10.15 0.19
C TRP A 115 15.52 -10.64 1.17
N VAL A 116 16.51 -11.31 0.62
CA VAL A 116 17.75 -11.67 1.32
C VAL A 116 18.90 -11.29 0.40
N ASP A 117 19.83 -10.44 0.86
CA ASP A 117 21.00 -10.00 0.09
C ASP A 117 20.62 -9.48 -1.30
N PHE A 118 19.58 -8.63 -1.38
CA PHE A 118 19.05 -8.05 -2.62
C PHE A 118 18.47 -9.08 -3.60
N HIS A 119 18.24 -10.30 -3.17
CA HIS A 119 17.56 -11.33 -3.94
C HIS A 119 16.16 -11.58 -3.39
N VAL A 120 15.18 -11.68 -4.28
CA VAL A 120 13.80 -12.01 -3.90
C VAL A 120 13.73 -13.50 -3.54
N GLN A 121 13.35 -13.79 -2.30
CA GLN A 121 13.14 -15.16 -1.81
C GLN A 121 11.70 -15.61 -1.97
N LEU A 122 10.77 -14.68 -1.77
CA LEU A 122 9.34 -14.93 -1.82
C LEU A 122 8.66 -13.68 -2.36
N ALA A 123 7.70 -13.86 -3.23
CA ALA A 123 6.87 -12.77 -3.71
C ALA A 123 5.41 -13.23 -3.78
N VAL A 124 4.51 -12.42 -3.25
CA VAL A 124 3.07 -12.71 -3.19
C VAL A 124 2.32 -11.57 -3.86
N PRO A 125 1.53 -11.86 -4.90
CA PRO A 125 0.82 -10.80 -5.62
C PRO A 125 -0.34 -10.22 -4.82
N ALA A 126 -0.63 -8.95 -5.08
CA ALA A 126 -1.80 -8.27 -4.57
C ALA A 126 -3.02 -8.60 -5.44
N VAL A 127 -4.19 -8.59 -4.83
CA VAL A 127 -5.47 -8.76 -5.51
C VAL A 127 -6.39 -7.59 -5.22
N ALA A 128 -7.33 -7.35 -6.12
CA ALA A 128 -8.30 -6.28 -5.95
C ALA A 128 -9.19 -6.55 -4.73
N VAL A 129 -9.45 -5.48 -3.99
CA VAL A 129 -10.34 -5.53 -2.83
C VAL A 129 -11.69 -4.97 -3.25
N PRO A 130 -12.79 -5.69 -2.98
CA PRO A 130 -14.13 -5.16 -3.21
C PRO A 130 -14.35 -3.88 -2.39
N GLN A 131 -14.94 -2.88 -3.01
CA GLN A 131 -15.22 -1.60 -2.39
C GLN A 131 -16.71 -1.29 -2.38
#